data_e199587a3be4b1c284af9bbf1b86a1ca
#
_entry.id   e199587a3be4b1c284af9bbf1b86a1ca
#
_cell.length_a   1.000
_cell.length_b   1.000
_cell.length_c   1.000
_cell.angle_alpha   90.00
_cell.angle_beta   90.00
_cell.angle_gamma   90.00
#
_symmetry.space_group_name_H-M   'P 1'
#
loop_
_entity.id
_entity.type
_entity.pdbx_description
1 polymer ?
#
loop_
_entity_poly.entity_id
_entity_poly.type
_entity_poly.pdbx_seq_one_letter_code
_entity_poly.pdbx_strand_id
1 'polypeptide(L)'
;MPATKHVKTNITLVGDKAVGKTSLIRRFVLDQFGDEYLLTLGAKIMKKTLQVPFLYQDLVIEIDMAIWDIMGQERFRDIVRDAYFPGTSGVIAVVDLTRRETLEGIPEWIRAVREVSGPVPTILAVNKKDLANQAAFGAAEIVAVSRDVGCEVLSTSAKTGENVPEAFERLATLVSTRYLGI
;
A
#
# COMPACT_ATOMS: atom_id res chain seq x y z
N MET A 1 -19.39 -24.95 -8.80
CA MET A 1 -18.86 -23.58 -8.99
C MET A 1 -18.55 -23.00 -7.62
N PRO A 2 -17.40 -22.38 -7.40
CA PRO A 2 -17.09 -21.78 -6.11
C PRO A 2 -18.15 -20.74 -5.71
N ALA A 3 -18.42 -20.65 -4.41
CA ALA A 3 -19.30 -19.62 -3.89
C ALA A 3 -18.58 -18.26 -4.05
N THR A 4 -19.33 -17.20 -4.38
CA THR A 4 -18.76 -15.84 -4.48
C THR A 4 -19.28 -14.98 -3.35
N LYS A 5 -18.37 -14.31 -2.63
CA LYS A 5 -18.70 -13.26 -1.66
C LYS A 5 -18.17 -11.92 -2.11
N HIS A 6 -18.97 -10.88 -1.97
CA HIS A 6 -18.59 -9.51 -2.31
C HIS A 6 -18.18 -8.73 -1.06
N VAL A 7 -17.02 -8.10 -1.10
CA VAL A 7 -16.46 -7.32 0.02
C VAL A 7 -16.05 -5.95 -0.50
N LYS A 8 -16.47 -4.90 0.19
CA LYS A 8 -16.01 -3.51 -0.05
C LYS A 8 -14.96 -3.15 0.96
N THR A 9 -13.86 -2.56 0.52
CA THR A 9 -12.72 -2.25 1.39
C THR A 9 -12.06 -0.94 1.02
N ASN A 10 -11.48 -0.28 2.02
CA ASN A 10 -10.68 0.92 1.87
C ASN A 10 -9.20 0.56 2.01
N ILE A 11 -8.43 0.77 0.96
CA ILE A 11 -6.98 0.59 0.93
C ILE A 11 -6.33 1.98 0.91
N THR A 12 -5.41 2.21 1.83
CA THR A 12 -4.73 3.49 1.97
C THR A 12 -3.25 3.35 1.67
N LEU A 13 -2.70 4.21 0.81
CA LEU A 13 -1.27 4.31 0.60
C LEU A 13 -0.69 5.41 1.50
N VAL A 14 0.32 5.05 2.29
CA VAL A 14 1.04 5.96 3.18
C VAL A 14 2.52 6.00 2.84
N GLY A 15 3.20 7.03 3.31
CA GLY A 15 4.62 7.27 3.07
C GLY A 15 4.86 8.72 2.65
N ASP A 16 6.11 9.12 2.63
CA ASP A 16 6.52 10.50 2.40
C ASP A 16 6.16 11.02 0.99
N LYS A 17 6.36 12.30 0.78
CA LYS A 17 6.18 12.91 -0.55
C LYS A 17 7.13 12.28 -1.58
N ALA A 18 6.67 12.16 -2.80
CA ALA A 18 7.44 11.71 -3.96
C ALA A 18 8.01 10.27 -3.88
N VAL A 19 7.53 9.42 -2.95
CA VAL A 19 7.91 7.99 -2.91
C VAL A 19 7.25 7.18 -4.03
N GLY A 20 6.21 7.72 -4.68
CA GLY A 20 5.53 7.08 -5.81
C GLY A 20 4.16 6.48 -5.49
N LYS A 21 3.47 6.91 -4.42
CA LYS A 21 2.11 6.43 -4.08
C LYS A 21 1.15 6.58 -5.26
N THR A 22 0.98 7.80 -5.77
CA THR A 22 0.14 8.09 -6.94
C THR A 22 0.53 7.27 -8.16
N SER A 23 1.84 7.12 -8.40
CA SER A 23 2.35 6.36 -9.55
C SER A 23 2.03 4.86 -9.43
N LEU A 24 2.15 4.28 -8.24
CA LEU A 24 1.77 2.88 -7.97
C LEU A 24 0.27 2.67 -8.21
N ILE A 25 -0.59 3.58 -7.71
CA ILE A 25 -2.04 3.48 -7.90
C ILE A 25 -2.39 3.60 -9.38
N ARG A 26 -1.83 4.58 -10.09
CA ARG A 26 -2.08 4.75 -11.53
C ARG A 26 -1.60 3.56 -12.34
N ARG A 27 -0.43 3.00 -12.01
CA ARG A 27 0.07 1.78 -12.65
C ARG A 27 -0.88 0.61 -12.42
N PHE A 28 -1.32 0.39 -11.18
CA PHE A 28 -2.21 -0.72 -10.83
C PHE A 28 -3.62 -0.59 -11.45
N VAL A 29 -4.22 0.61 -11.39
CA VAL A 29 -5.61 0.80 -11.82
C VAL A 29 -5.73 1.02 -13.34
N LEU A 30 -4.81 1.81 -13.93
CA LEU A 30 -4.90 2.31 -15.32
C LEU A 30 -3.81 1.75 -16.23
N ASP A 31 -2.83 1.00 -15.68
CA ASP A 31 -1.61 0.58 -16.37
C ASP A 31 -0.85 1.78 -17.02
N GLN A 32 -0.77 2.89 -16.31
CA GLN A 32 -0.14 4.12 -16.76
C GLN A 32 0.97 4.57 -15.83
N PHE A 33 2.02 5.13 -16.40
CA PHE A 33 3.10 5.82 -15.69
C PHE A 33 3.37 7.18 -16.35
N GLY A 34 3.58 8.21 -15.53
CA GLY A 34 3.98 9.55 -15.99
C GLY A 34 5.23 9.98 -15.21
N ASP A 35 6.23 10.48 -15.93
CA ASP A 35 7.49 10.95 -15.32
C ASP A 35 7.34 12.29 -14.57
N GLU A 36 6.22 13.02 -14.81
CA GLU A 36 5.97 14.29 -14.13
C GLU A 36 5.55 14.07 -12.68
N TYR A 37 6.28 14.70 -11.77
CA TYR A 37 5.90 14.77 -10.37
C TYR A 37 4.81 15.80 -10.16
N LEU A 38 3.61 15.34 -9.83
CA LEU A 38 2.50 16.20 -9.43
C LEU A 38 2.25 16.01 -7.91
N LEU A 39 2.26 17.13 -7.18
CA LEU A 39 1.96 17.12 -5.75
C LEU A 39 0.50 16.75 -5.54
N THR A 40 0.24 15.71 -4.72
CA THR A 40 -1.13 15.38 -4.28
C THR A 40 -1.56 16.38 -3.21
N LEU A 41 -2.64 17.12 -3.47
CA LEU A 41 -3.27 18.01 -2.50
C LEU A 41 -4.50 17.32 -1.91
N GLY A 42 -4.47 17.04 -0.60
CA GLY A 42 -5.54 16.32 0.08
C GLY A 42 -5.52 14.82 -0.20
N ALA A 43 -6.62 14.25 -0.67
CA ALA A 43 -6.74 12.85 -1.03
C ALA A 43 -7.47 12.66 -2.36
N LYS A 44 -7.11 11.61 -3.09
CA LYS A 44 -7.79 11.16 -4.31
C LYS A 44 -8.14 9.68 -4.17
N ILE A 45 -9.33 9.30 -4.64
CA ILE A 45 -9.80 7.93 -4.58
C ILE A 45 -9.87 7.34 -5.99
N MET A 46 -9.31 6.14 -6.15
CA MET A 46 -9.47 5.31 -7.34
C MET A 46 -10.09 3.96 -6.94
N LYS A 47 -10.78 3.31 -7.87
CA LYS A 47 -11.46 2.03 -7.60
C LYS A 47 -10.90 0.91 -8.48
N LYS A 48 -10.79 -0.27 -7.89
CA LYS A 48 -10.43 -1.49 -8.59
C LYS A 48 -11.12 -2.69 -7.93
N THR A 49 -11.69 -3.58 -8.73
CA THR A 49 -12.22 -4.85 -8.26
C THR A 49 -11.23 -5.96 -8.56
N LEU A 50 -10.98 -6.84 -7.58
CA LEU A 50 -10.18 -8.05 -7.73
C LEU A 50 -10.98 -9.27 -7.30
N GLN A 51 -10.60 -10.44 -7.85
CA GLN A 51 -11.07 -11.74 -7.39
C GLN A 51 -9.95 -12.46 -6.66
N VAL A 52 -10.19 -12.83 -5.41
CA VAL A 52 -9.26 -13.55 -4.55
C VAL A 52 -9.79 -14.97 -4.33
N PRO A 53 -9.21 -16.00 -4.96
CA PRO A 53 -9.65 -17.37 -4.80
C PRO A 53 -9.14 -17.98 -3.49
N PHE A 54 -10.02 -18.68 -2.79
CA PHE A 54 -9.73 -19.51 -1.60
C PHE A 54 -10.04 -20.97 -1.97
N LEU A 55 -9.11 -21.63 -2.64
CA LEU A 55 -9.31 -22.95 -3.26
C LEU A 55 -9.73 -24.04 -2.26
N TYR A 56 -9.18 -24.01 -1.03
CA TYR A 56 -9.53 -25.00 0.01
C TYR A 56 -10.95 -24.84 0.56
N GLN A 57 -11.60 -23.71 0.30
CA GLN A 57 -12.96 -23.40 0.77
C GLN A 57 -13.99 -23.36 -0.35
N ASP A 58 -13.58 -23.67 -1.60
CA ASP A 58 -14.40 -23.51 -2.80
C ASP A 58 -15.09 -22.13 -2.85
N LEU A 59 -14.31 -21.07 -2.52
CA LEU A 59 -14.78 -19.71 -2.34
C LEU A 59 -13.95 -18.73 -3.17
N VAL A 60 -14.61 -17.75 -3.77
CA VAL A 60 -13.98 -16.56 -4.37
C VAL A 60 -14.47 -15.32 -3.61
N ILE A 61 -13.54 -14.49 -3.15
CA ILE A 61 -13.88 -13.16 -2.66
C ILE A 61 -13.72 -12.17 -3.81
N GLU A 62 -14.83 -11.54 -4.22
CA GLU A 62 -14.79 -10.37 -5.09
C GLU A 62 -14.64 -9.14 -4.22
N ILE A 63 -13.46 -8.52 -4.27
CA ILE A 63 -13.10 -7.39 -3.42
C ILE A 63 -13.12 -6.08 -4.21
N ASP A 64 -14.02 -5.19 -3.84
CA ASP A 64 -14.11 -3.82 -4.37
C ASP A 64 -13.24 -2.90 -3.52
N MET A 65 -12.07 -2.53 -4.04
CA MET A 65 -11.13 -1.65 -3.37
C MET A 65 -11.37 -0.19 -3.73
N ALA A 66 -11.66 0.64 -2.74
CA ALA A 66 -11.49 2.08 -2.80
C ALA A 66 -10.06 2.40 -2.35
N ILE A 67 -9.21 2.85 -3.28
CA ILE A 67 -7.78 3.08 -3.07
C ILE A 67 -7.55 4.56 -2.86
N TRP A 68 -7.06 4.93 -1.68
CA TRP A 68 -6.85 6.30 -1.25
C TRP A 68 -5.40 6.72 -1.49
N ASP A 69 -5.22 7.66 -2.42
CA ASP A 69 -3.95 8.36 -2.65
C ASP A 69 -3.91 9.61 -1.77
N ILE A 70 -3.10 9.58 -0.73
CA ILE A 70 -3.07 10.61 0.30
C ILE A 70 -1.77 11.40 0.21
N MET A 71 -1.85 12.72 0.48
CA MET A 71 -0.67 13.56 0.50
C MET A 71 0.38 13.04 1.50
N GLY A 72 1.62 12.93 1.07
CA GLY A 72 2.73 12.39 1.86
C GLY A 72 3.57 13.47 2.54
N GLN A 73 2.98 14.57 2.99
CA GLN A 73 3.71 15.61 3.71
C GLN A 73 3.65 15.34 5.20
N GLU A 74 4.79 15.06 5.80
CA GLU A 74 4.94 14.71 7.21
C GLU A 74 4.27 15.71 8.16
N ARG A 75 4.43 17.00 7.91
CA ARG A 75 3.83 18.08 8.72
C ARG A 75 2.29 18.08 8.74
N PHE A 76 1.63 17.36 7.82
CA PHE A 76 0.17 17.23 7.76
C PHE A 76 -0.32 15.86 8.21
N ARG A 77 0.56 15.02 8.76
CA ARG A 77 0.23 13.62 9.15
C ARG A 77 -0.97 13.55 10.08
N ASP A 78 -1.06 14.41 11.08
CA ASP A 78 -2.19 14.44 12.03
C ASP A 78 -3.51 14.80 11.36
N ILE A 79 -3.50 15.78 10.46
CA ILE A 79 -4.69 16.15 9.68
C ILE A 79 -5.12 15.01 8.78
N VAL A 80 -4.16 14.37 8.12
CA VAL A 80 -4.38 13.21 7.24
C VAL A 80 -4.93 12.03 8.04
N ARG A 81 -4.38 11.76 9.23
CA ARG A 81 -4.82 10.70 10.14
C ARG A 81 -6.31 10.81 10.43
N ASP A 82 -6.75 11.94 10.92
CA ASP A 82 -8.12 12.11 11.41
C ASP A 82 -9.15 12.20 10.28
N ALA A 83 -8.73 12.70 9.10
CA ALA A 83 -9.62 12.89 7.96
C ALA A 83 -9.73 11.65 7.05
N TYR A 84 -8.66 10.86 6.87
CA TYR A 84 -8.59 9.87 5.78
C TYR A 84 -8.28 8.45 6.23
N PHE A 85 -7.77 8.21 7.44
CA PHE A 85 -7.48 6.85 7.91
C PHE A 85 -8.67 6.10 8.55
N PRO A 86 -9.73 6.75 9.09
CA PRO A 86 -10.86 6.01 9.63
C PRO A 86 -11.45 5.04 8.59
N GLY A 87 -11.66 3.78 9.00
CA GLY A 87 -12.20 2.74 8.12
C GLY A 87 -11.21 2.13 7.13
N THR A 88 -9.91 2.44 7.23
CA THR A 88 -8.86 1.76 6.47
C THR A 88 -8.87 0.26 6.82
N SER A 89 -8.94 -0.59 5.80
CA SER A 89 -8.97 -2.05 5.94
C SER A 89 -7.62 -2.70 5.64
N GLY A 90 -6.76 -2.00 4.89
CA GLY A 90 -5.40 -2.43 4.54
C GLY A 90 -4.53 -1.27 4.09
N VAL A 91 -3.22 -1.42 4.23
CA VAL A 91 -2.24 -0.37 3.97
C VAL A 91 -1.16 -0.86 3.02
N ILE A 92 -0.78 -0.02 2.06
CA ILE A 92 0.50 -0.11 1.37
C ILE A 92 1.37 1.05 1.85
N ALA A 93 2.40 0.73 2.63
CA ALA A 93 3.41 1.68 3.06
C ALA A 93 4.49 1.77 1.96
N VAL A 94 4.70 2.96 1.41
CA VAL A 94 5.57 3.14 0.25
C VAL A 94 6.82 3.90 0.63
N VAL A 95 7.98 3.34 0.25
CA VAL A 95 9.30 3.99 0.42
C VAL A 95 10.01 4.13 -0.92
N ASP A 96 10.87 5.09 -1.01
CA ASP A 96 11.76 5.33 -2.15
C ASP A 96 13.13 4.70 -1.85
N LEU A 97 13.51 3.67 -2.61
CA LEU A 97 14.78 2.95 -2.44
C LEU A 97 16.01 3.88 -2.44
N THR A 98 15.91 5.03 -3.09
CA THR A 98 17.00 6.01 -3.20
C THR A 98 17.06 7.01 -2.06
N ARG A 99 16.12 6.93 -1.08
CA ARG A 99 16.01 7.89 0.03
C ARG A 99 15.77 7.18 1.37
N ARG A 100 16.81 7.09 2.19
CA ARG A 100 16.82 6.40 3.49
C ARG A 100 15.74 6.91 4.45
N GLU A 101 15.58 8.23 4.52
CA GLU A 101 14.61 8.87 5.40
C GLU A 101 13.18 8.38 5.17
N THR A 102 12.83 7.97 3.95
CA THR A 102 11.50 7.45 3.64
C THR A 102 11.24 6.10 4.30
N LEU A 103 12.27 5.26 4.49
CA LEU A 103 12.18 4.00 5.22
C LEU A 103 12.07 4.25 6.73
N GLU A 104 12.89 5.16 7.25
CA GLU A 104 12.92 5.53 8.67
C GLU A 104 11.59 6.14 9.14
N GLY A 105 10.85 6.81 8.26
CA GLY A 105 9.53 7.39 8.54
C GLY A 105 8.36 6.39 8.61
N ILE A 106 8.54 5.15 8.14
CA ILE A 106 7.44 4.17 8.04
C ILE A 106 6.78 3.83 9.38
N PRO A 107 7.53 3.59 10.48
CA PRO A 107 6.90 3.27 11.77
C PRO A 107 5.89 4.32 12.23
N GLU A 108 6.17 5.60 11.98
CA GLU A 108 5.27 6.69 12.35
C GLU A 108 4.01 6.74 11.47
N TRP A 109 4.15 6.49 10.14
CA TRP A 109 3.00 6.38 9.26
C TRP A 109 2.07 5.24 9.67
N ILE A 110 2.63 4.07 9.98
CA ILE A 110 1.84 2.91 10.40
C ILE A 110 1.19 3.14 11.77
N ARG A 111 1.90 3.79 12.71
CA ARG A 111 1.32 4.20 14.00
C ARG A 111 0.10 5.09 13.80
N ALA A 112 0.22 6.13 12.97
CA ALA A 112 -0.89 7.06 12.70
C ALA A 112 -2.13 6.34 12.13
N VAL A 113 -1.96 5.35 11.25
CA VAL A 113 -3.09 4.54 10.76
C VAL A 113 -3.69 3.69 11.89
N ARG A 114 -2.84 3.01 12.67
CA ARG A 114 -3.28 2.08 13.72
C ARG A 114 -3.99 2.76 14.89
N GLU A 115 -3.67 4.02 15.17
CA GLU A 115 -4.36 4.82 16.19
C GLU A 115 -5.86 4.99 15.91
N VAL A 116 -6.26 5.06 14.64
CA VAL A 116 -7.66 5.30 14.26
C VAL A 116 -8.36 4.11 13.63
N SER A 117 -7.63 3.18 13.01
CA SER A 117 -8.20 2.00 12.34
C SER A 117 -7.87 0.68 13.03
N GLY A 118 -7.05 0.73 14.10
CA GLY A 118 -6.51 -0.47 14.72
C GLY A 118 -5.48 -1.20 13.85
N PRO A 119 -5.02 -2.38 14.27
CA PRO A 119 -4.08 -3.17 13.48
C PRO A 119 -4.76 -3.64 12.18
N VAL A 120 -4.17 -3.30 11.04
CA VAL A 120 -4.64 -3.69 9.69
C VAL A 120 -3.51 -4.36 8.91
N PRO A 121 -3.83 -5.27 7.97
CA PRO A 121 -2.86 -5.85 7.06
C PRO A 121 -2.05 -4.75 6.35
N THR A 122 -0.74 -4.94 6.28
CA THR A 122 0.18 -3.95 5.73
C THR A 122 1.18 -4.62 4.80
N ILE A 123 1.43 -4.01 3.64
CA ILE A 123 2.53 -4.32 2.73
C ILE A 123 3.49 -3.14 2.71
N LEU A 124 4.78 -3.40 2.89
CA LEU A 124 5.85 -2.43 2.66
C LEU A 124 6.32 -2.53 1.21
N ALA A 125 5.96 -1.55 0.39
CA ALA A 125 6.39 -1.44 -0.99
C ALA A 125 7.69 -0.64 -1.07
N VAL A 126 8.82 -1.31 -1.30
CA VAL A 126 10.11 -0.67 -1.57
C VAL A 126 10.13 -0.29 -3.05
N ASN A 127 9.70 0.93 -3.34
CA ASN A 127 9.48 1.42 -4.71
C ASN A 127 10.75 1.99 -5.33
N LYS A 128 10.69 2.22 -6.64
CA LYS A 128 11.80 2.65 -7.51
C LYS A 128 12.90 1.61 -7.65
N LYS A 129 12.55 0.32 -7.68
CA LYS A 129 13.48 -0.80 -7.91
C LYS A 129 14.29 -0.62 -9.20
N ASP A 130 13.76 0.05 -10.19
CA ASP A 130 14.46 0.44 -11.43
C ASP A 130 15.70 1.32 -11.19
N LEU A 131 15.81 1.93 -10.00
CA LEU A 131 16.96 2.73 -9.55
C LEU A 131 17.83 1.98 -8.51
N ALA A 132 17.89 0.66 -8.56
CA ALA A 132 18.62 -0.17 -7.57
C ALA A 132 20.10 0.17 -7.46
N ASN A 133 20.72 0.68 -8.53
CA ASN A 133 22.10 1.18 -8.53
C ASN A 133 22.32 2.45 -7.69
N GLN A 134 21.24 3.11 -7.28
CA GLN A 134 21.22 4.32 -6.44
C GLN A 134 20.64 4.04 -5.05
N ALA A 135 20.54 2.76 -4.64
CA ALA A 135 19.95 2.38 -3.37
C ALA A 135 20.65 3.05 -2.18
N ALA A 136 19.86 3.69 -1.31
CA ALA A 136 20.36 4.38 -0.11
C ALA A 136 20.33 3.49 1.14
N PHE A 137 19.68 2.33 1.07
CA PHE A 137 19.59 1.33 2.14
C PHE A 137 19.47 -0.09 1.55
N GLY A 138 19.72 -1.09 2.37
CA GLY A 138 19.78 -2.49 1.95
C GLY A 138 18.78 -3.41 2.65
N ALA A 139 18.89 -4.71 2.36
CA ALA A 139 17.98 -5.73 2.85
C ALA A 139 17.89 -5.79 4.39
N ALA A 140 18.99 -5.60 5.10
CA ALA A 140 19.02 -5.67 6.56
C ALA A 140 18.14 -4.59 7.19
N GLU A 141 18.16 -3.37 6.66
CA GLU A 141 17.37 -2.23 7.14
C GLU A 141 15.89 -2.40 6.81
N ILE A 142 15.59 -2.90 5.61
CA ILE A 142 14.22 -3.23 5.20
C ILE A 142 13.61 -4.28 6.12
N VAL A 143 14.36 -5.35 6.41
CA VAL A 143 13.92 -6.43 7.32
C VAL A 143 13.72 -5.90 8.73
N ALA A 144 14.59 -5.02 9.23
CA ALA A 144 14.44 -4.43 10.55
C ALA A 144 13.12 -3.64 10.68
N VAL A 145 12.85 -2.74 9.72
CA VAL A 145 11.60 -1.95 9.71
C VAL A 145 10.39 -2.85 9.51
N SER A 146 10.43 -3.83 8.60
CA SER A 146 9.29 -4.72 8.35
C SER A 146 8.91 -5.56 9.58
N ARG A 147 9.90 -5.99 10.37
CA ARG A 147 9.67 -6.71 11.63
C ARG A 147 9.09 -5.80 12.72
N ASP A 148 9.60 -4.58 12.82
CA ASP A 148 9.12 -3.58 13.78
C ASP A 148 7.63 -3.27 13.56
N VAL A 149 7.24 -3.06 12.30
CA VAL A 149 5.84 -2.77 11.95
C VAL A 149 4.99 -4.01 11.70
N GLY A 150 5.58 -5.21 11.64
CA GLY A 150 4.87 -6.45 11.40
C GLY A 150 4.19 -6.50 10.02
N CYS A 151 4.96 -6.37 8.94
CA CYS A 151 4.43 -6.35 7.58
C CYS A 151 5.26 -7.20 6.61
N GLU A 152 4.64 -7.61 5.49
CA GLU A 152 5.33 -8.22 4.36
C GLU A 152 5.99 -7.14 3.50
N VAL A 153 7.06 -7.52 2.79
CA VAL A 153 7.85 -6.61 1.95
C VAL A 153 7.77 -7.04 0.50
N LEU A 154 7.56 -6.09 -0.39
CA LEU A 154 7.70 -6.27 -1.84
C LEU A 154 8.53 -5.13 -2.43
N SER A 155 9.52 -5.48 -3.27
CA SER A 155 10.24 -4.50 -4.08
C SER A 155 9.43 -4.21 -5.34
N THR A 156 9.11 -2.95 -5.57
CA THR A 156 8.23 -2.53 -6.67
C THR A 156 8.88 -1.47 -7.56
N SER A 157 8.43 -1.36 -8.79
CA SER A 157 8.72 -0.22 -9.66
C SER A 157 7.44 0.25 -10.34
N ALA A 158 6.94 1.40 -9.98
CA ALA A 158 5.81 2.02 -10.68
C ALA A 158 6.16 2.35 -12.14
N LYS A 159 7.44 2.61 -12.42
CA LYS A 159 7.94 2.93 -13.78
C LYS A 159 7.86 1.72 -14.69
N THR A 160 8.40 0.58 -14.27
CA THR A 160 8.41 -0.64 -15.09
C THR A 160 7.16 -1.49 -14.94
N GLY A 161 6.37 -1.28 -13.86
CA GLY A 161 5.21 -2.10 -13.49
C GLY A 161 5.60 -3.32 -12.62
N GLU A 162 6.88 -3.55 -12.36
CA GLU A 162 7.37 -4.72 -11.65
C GLU A 162 6.78 -4.82 -10.24
N ASN A 163 6.17 -5.97 -9.93
CA ASN A 163 5.53 -6.32 -8.66
C ASN A 163 4.42 -5.34 -8.19
N VAL A 164 3.95 -4.44 -9.05
CA VAL A 164 2.87 -3.50 -8.68
C VAL A 164 1.55 -4.23 -8.51
N PRO A 165 1.07 -5.04 -9.48
CA PRO A 165 -0.13 -5.84 -9.27
C PRO A 165 -0.01 -6.76 -8.05
N GLU A 166 1.13 -7.43 -7.89
CA GLU A 166 1.38 -8.37 -6.79
C GLU A 166 1.23 -7.71 -5.41
N ALA A 167 1.71 -6.47 -5.23
CA ALA A 167 1.57 -5.74 -3.96
C ALA A 167 0.10 -5.53 -3.57
N PHE A 168 -0.76 -5.17 -4.52
CA PHE A 168 -2.19 -4.98 -4.27
C PHE A 168 -2.94 -6.31 -4.12
N GLU A 169 -2.63 -7.32 -4.92
CA GLU A 169 -3.23 -8.65 -4.85
C GLU A 169 -2.87 -9.34 -3.53
N ARG A 170 -1.62 -9.20 -3.09
CA ARG A 170 -1.19 -9.74 -1.79
C ARG A 170 -1.92 -9.06 -0.64
N LEU A 171 -2.04 -7.74 -0.67
CA LEU A 171 -2.83 -7.01 0.33
C LEU A 171 -4.30 -7.42 0.28
N ALA A 172 -4.90 -7.55 -0.90
CA ALA A 172 -6.28 -8.02 -1.06
C ALA A 172 -6.47 -9.41 -0.42
N THR A 173 -5.51 -10.33 -0.60
CA THR A 173 -5.53 -11.66 0.04
C THR A 173 -5.50 -11.54 1.56
N LEU A 174 -4.60 -10.74 2.12
CA LEU A 174 -4.50 -10.55 3.58
C LEU A 174 -5.77 -9.92 4.17
N VAL A 175 -6.35 -8.93 3.49
CA VAL A 175 -7.61 -8.30 3.90
C VAL A 175 -8.76 -9.30 3.83
N SER A 176 -8.84 -10.11 2.78
CA SER A 176 -9.86 -11.15 2.62
C SER A 176 -9.74 -12.25 3.67
N THR A 177 -8.53 -12.72 3.97
CA THR A 177 -8.24 -13.68 5.04
C THR A 177 -8.72 -13.16 6.40
N ARG A 178 -8.40 -11.90 6.72
CA ARG A 178 -8.89 -11.25 7.93
C ARG A 178 -10.41 -11.13 7.97
N TYR A 179 -11.03 -10.79 6.85
CA TYR A 179 -12.50 -10.71 6.73
C TYR A 179 -13.17 -12.05 6.99
N LEU A 180 -12.55 -13.15 6.53
CA LEU A 180 -13.04 -14.51 6.76
C LEU A 180 -12.77 -15.03 8.19
N GLY A 181 -11.87 -14.40 8.94
CA GLY A 181 -11.45 -14.83 10.29
C GLY A 181 -10.58 -16.08 10.28
N ILE A 182 -9.77 -16.26 9.23
CA ILE A 182 -8.87 -17.41 9.04
C ILE A 182 -7.41 -16.97 8.91
#